data_b5a70a6ba47fdc15a9f0aeb0f79ea29a
#
_entry.id   b5a70a6ba47fdc15a9f0aeb0f79ea29a
#
_cell.length_a   1.000
_cell.length_b   1.000
_cell.length_c   1.000
_cell.angle_alpha   90.00
_cell.angle_beta   90.00
_cell.angle_gamma   90.00
#
_symmetry.space_group_name_H-M   'P 1'
#
loop_
_entity.id
_entity.type
_entity.pdbx_description
1 polymer ?
#
loop_
_entity_poly.entity_id
_entity_poly.type
_entity_poly.pdbx_seq_one_letter_code
_entity_poly.pdbx_strand_id
1 'polypeptide(L)' 'MTDSPSLTRLTGTYNGPNCDDDDCPNVYATDRDTFVVQGDHFAALTVPKGESAVEIPRHVLEEAVRALGW' A
#
# COMPACT_ATOMS: atom_id res chain seq x y z
N MET A 1 14.10 9.42 -19.19
CA MET A 1 13.03 8.68 -19.08
C MET A 1 12.85 8.05 -17.75
N THR A 2 11.72 8.11 -17.28
CA THR A 2 11.53 7.65 -15.99
C THR A 2 11.19 6.25 -16.07
N ASP A 3 11.58 5.55 -15.11
CA ASP A 3 11.27 4.18 -15.03
C ASP A 3 10.34 3.89 -13.93
N SER A 4 9.38 4.76 -13.75
CA SER A 4 8.39 4.51 -12.72
C SER A 4 7.54 3.32 -13.11
N PRO A 5 7.42 2.35 -12.26
CA PRO A 5 6.56 1.22 -12.57
C PRO A 5 5.09 1.62 -12.55
N SER A 6 4.29 0.92 -13.25
CA SER A 6 2.86 1.12 -13.19
C SER A 6 2.34 0.60 -11.88
N LEU A 7 1.37 1.29 -11.32
CA LEU A 7 0.76 0.88 -10.05
C LEU A 7 -0.71 0.57 -10.26
N THR A 8 -1.14 -0.55 -9.70
CA THR A 8 -2.53 -0.91 -9.67
C THR A 8 -2.98 -0.92 -8.21
N ARG A 9 -3.95 -0.09 -7.87
CA ARG A 9 -4.43 -0.03 -6.49
C ARG A 9 -5.28 -1.26 -6.20
N LEU A 10 -4.99 -1.93 -5.11
CA LEU A 10 -5.69 -3.13 -4.71
C LEU A 10 -6.73 -2.88 -3.62
N THR A 11 -6.71 -1.73 -3.00
CA THR A 11 -7.55 -1.44 -1.83
C THR A 11 -8.34 -0.17 -2.05
N GLY A 12 -9.24 0.12 -1.12
CA GLY A 12 -9.99 1.37 -1.17
C GLY A 12 -11.24 1.30 -2.02
N THR A 13 -11.60 0.13 -2.51
CA THR A 13 -12.72 -0.01 -3.40
C THR A 13 -14.01 -0.23 -2.66
N TYR A 14 -13.95 -0.98 -1.59
CA TYR A 14 -15.15 -1.37 -0.91
C TYR A 14 -15.40 -0.68 0.38
N ASN A 15 -14.53 0.09 0.83
CA ASN A 15 -14.64 0.60 2.09
C ASN A 15 -15.11 1.92 2.11
N GLY A 16 -16.12 2.05 1.59
CA GLY A 16 -16.72 3.13 1.66
C GLY A 16 -16.08 4.16 2.15
N PRO A 17 -16.07 4.97 2.85
CA PRO A 17 -15.99 6.29 2.44
C PRO A 17 -14.79 6.29 1.70
N ASN A 18 -14.86 6.70 0.64
CA ASN A 18 -13.89 6.63 -0.19
C ASN A 18 -12.64 7.23 0.24
N CYS A 19 -11.61 6.59 0.02
CA CYS A 19 -10.30 7.05 0.23
C CYS A 19 -9.71 7.37 -1.08
N ASP A 20 -10.25 8.37 -1.68
CA ASP A 20 -9.73 8.78 -2.95
C ASP A 20 -8.55 9.65 -2.82
N ASP A 21 -8.31 10.21 -1.67
CA ASP A 21 -7.22 11.08 -1.55
C ASP A 21 -5.98 10.37 -1.22
N ASP A 22 -4.89 11.03 -1.34
CA ASP A 22 -3.59 10.47 -1.08
C ASP A 22 -3.34 10.22 0.39
N ASP A 23 -4.27 10.59 1.23
CA ASP A 23 -4.07 10.44 2.66
C ASP A 23 -4.48 9.09 3.19
N CYS A 24 -5.07 8.27 2.38
CA CYS A 24 -5.59 7.01 2.85
C CYS A 24 -4.58 5.90 2.66
N PRO A 25 -4.48 4.98 3.62
CA PRO A 25 -3.59 3.84 3.43
C PRO A 25 -4.08 2.94 2.32
N ASN A 26 -3.19 2.48 1.52
CA ASN A 26 -3.51 1.65 0.38
C ASN A 26 -2.37 0.69 0.06
N VAL A 27 -2.70 -0.37 -0.66
CA VAL A 27 -1.71 -1.31 -1.17
C VAL A 27 -1.84 -1.33 -2.69
N TYR A 28 -0.72 -1.29 -3.35
CA TYR A 28 -0.66 -1.27 -4.81
C TYR A 28 0.22 -2.41 -5.29
N ALA A 29 -0.12 -2.97 -6.42
CA ALA A 29 0.77 -3.90 -7.11
C ALA A 29 1.53 -3.13 -8.16
N THR A 30 2.80 -3.46 -8.34
CA THR A 30 3.59 -2.87 -9.40
C THR A 30 3.65 -3.84 -10.57
N ASP A 31 4.23 -3.39 -11.67
CA ASP A 31 4.43 -4.28 -12.81
C ASP A 31 5.78 -5.00 -12.72
N ARG A 32 6.43 -4.96 -11.54
CA ARG A 32 7.70 -5.63 -11.34
C ARG A 32 7.60 -6.76 -10.33
N ASP A 33 6.39 -7.28 -10.15
CA ASP A 33 6.17 -8.38 -9.21
C ASP A 33 6.50 -7.98 -7.78
N THR A 34 6.18 -6.75 -7.42
CA THR A 34 6.37 -6.24 -6.08
C THR A 34 5.14 -5.46 -5.67
N PHE A 35 5.11 -5.04 -4.41
CA PHE A 35 3.97 -4.29 -3.90
C PHE A 35 4.46 -3.02 -3.23
N VAL A 36 3.65 -1.99 -3.31
CA VAL A 36 3.91 -0.73 -2.64
C VAL A 36 2.81 -0.54 -1.59
N VAL A 37 3.20 -0.24 -0.36
CA VAL A 37 2.27 -0.05 0.74
C VAL A 37 2.37 1.39 1.21
N GLN A 38 1.23 2.07 1.22
CA GLN A 38 1.14 3.43 1.69
C GLN A 38 0.49 3.42 3.06
N GLY A 39 1.11 4.05 4.03
CA GLY A 39 0.57 4.11 5.38
C GLY A 39 1.31 5.13 6.20
N ASP A 40 0.99 5.19 7.49
CA ASP A 40 1.65 6.14 8.38
C ASP A 40 3.05 5.64 8.70
N HIS A 41 3.98 6.56 8.73
CA HIS A 41 5.35 6.19 9.10
C HIS A 41 5.38 5.63 10.51
N PHE A 42 6.03 4.49 10.70
CA PHE A 42 6.09 3.83 12.00
C PHE A 42 7.49 3.98 12.56
N ALA A 43 7.69 5.00 13.36
CA ALA A 43 9.01 5.36 13.82
C ALA A 43 9.53 4.44 14.91
N ALA A 44 8.67 3.67 15.56
CA ALA A 44 9.11 2.82 16.66
C ALA A 44 9.95 1.63 16.20
N LEU A 45 9.90 1.32 14.91
CA LEU A 45 10.72 0.22 14.38
C LEU A 45 11.89 0.83 13.64
N THR A 46 13.10 0.48 14.06
CA THR A 46 14.29 0.99 13.40
C THR A 46 14.61 0.10 12.21
N VAL A 47 14.77 0.71 11.07
CA VAL A 47 15.07 -0.03 9.85
C VAL A 47 16.35 0.52 9.24
N PRO A 48 17.00 -0.25 8.37
CA PRO A 48 18.23 0.21 7.74
C PRO A 48 18.00 1.44 6.86
N LYS A 49 19.08 2.16 6.63
CA LYS A 49 19.02 3.32 5.77
C LYS A 49 18.51 2.89 4.40
N GLY A 50 17.61 3.64 3.86
CA GLY A 50 17.02 3.33 2.56
C GLY A 50 15.75 2.52 2.65
N GLU A 51 15.38 2.07 3.86
CA GLU A 51 14.12 1.38 4.05
C GLU A 51 13.19 2.22 4.90
N SER A 52 11.93 1.88 4.88
CA SER A 52 10.93 2.58 5.67
C SER A 52 9.95 1.57 6.24
N ALA A 53 9.41 1.89 7.39
CA ALA A 53 8.35 1.08 7.98
C ALA A 53 7.09 1.91 8.05
N VAL A 54 5.97 1.32 7.69
CA VAL A 54 4.68 2.00 7.76
C VAL A 54 3.68 1.08 8.43
N GLU A 55 2.63 1.68 8.94
CA GLU A 55 1.58 0.97 9.62
C GLU A 55 0.30 1.15 8.84
N ILE A 56 -0.46 0.08 8.64
CA ILE A 56 -1.74 0.17 7.96
C ILE A 56 -2.78 -0.60 8.78
N PRO A 57 -4.05 -0.23 8.68
CA PRO A 57 -5.10 -0.99 9.37
C PRO A 57 -5.20 -2.40 8.81
N ARG A 58 -5.63 -3.32 9.67
CA ARG A 58 -5.77 -4.72 9.27
C ARG A 58 -6.66 -4.87 8.04
N HIS A 59 -7.77 -4.14 7.99
CA HIS A 59 -8.71 -4.34 6.89
C HIS A 59 -8.13 -3.96 5.55
N VAL A 60 -7.16 -3.06 5.52
CA VAL A 60 -6.50 -2.68 4.28
C VAL A 60 -5.67 -3.86 3.76
N LEU A 61 -4.94 -4.52 4.64
CA LEU A 61 -4.18 -5.68 4.24
C LEU A 61 -5.09 -6.81 3.80
N GLU A 62 -6.20 -7.02 4.52
CA GLU A 62 -7.14 -8.08 4.14
C GLU A 62 -7.74 -7.82 2.77
N GLU A 63 -8.06 -6.59 2.48
CA GLU A 63 -8.63 -6.26 1.18
C GLU A 63 -7.62 -6.53 0.06
N ALA A 64 -6.35 -6.21 0.29
CA ALA A 64 -5.32 -6.46 -0.70
C ALA A 64 -5.17 -7.96 -0.97
N VAL A 65 -5.22 -8.76 0.09
CA VAL A 65 -5.11 -10.20 -0.06
C VAL A 65 -6.28 -10.75 -0.88
N ARG A 66 -7.48 -10.27 -0.63
CA ARG A 66 -8.63 -10.70 -1.41
C ARG A 66 -8.52 -10.28 -2.87
N ALA A 67 -8.04 -9.08 -3.10
CA ALA A 67 -7.89 -8.60 -4.47
C ALA A 67 -6.89 -9.44 -5.25
N LEU A 68 -5.90 -10.00 -4.56
CA LEU A 68 -4.91 -10.83 -5.21
C LEU A 68 -5.36 -12.29 -5.33
N GLY A 69 -6.45 -12.63 -4.69
CA GLY A 69 -6.94 -14.01 -4.76
C GLY A 69 -6.15 -14.95 -3.87
N TRP A 70 -5.54 -14.44 -2.86
CA TRP A 70 -4.70 -15.27 -1.97
C TRP A 70 -5.47 -15.87 -0.80
#